data_a67768988ba0539ace410fec3275af00
#
_entry.id   a67768988ba0539ace410fec3275af00
#
_cell.length_a   1.000
_cell.length_b   1.000
_cell.length_c   1.000
_cell.angle_alpha   90.00
_cell.angle_beta   90.00
_cell.angle_gamma   90.00
#
_symmetry.space_group_name_H-M   'P 1'
#
loop_
_entity.id
_entity.type
_entity.pdbx_description
1 polymer ?
#
loop_
_entity_poly.entity_id
_entity_poly.type
_entity_poly.pdbx_seq_one_letter_code
_entity_poly.pdbx_strand_id
1 'polypeptide(L)'
;MNRIAAIFAGALMLAPFSFARSAADENAKDENNRLQNAGTVMQEILDIPDDIPQDLLDKARCVVVLPSVLKAAFVVGGSYGRGTMVCRTGKDFRGPWGAPAMYALEGGSVGLQIGAEATDFVILVMNNRGAESLLHSKVKLGGDASVAAGPKGRTASADTDAYMRAEMLSYSRARGVFAGVSLEGSTLRPDNDANHRLYGPDATAALIITEPKYESPESGRALVHRLQKATPERKM
;
A
#
# COMPACT_ATOMS: atom_id res chain seq x y z
N MET A 1 -75.09 -5.80 -24.26
CA MET A 1 -74.89 -6.56 -23.04
C MET A 1 -73.65 -7.43 -23.24
N ASN A 2 -72.52 -7.05 -22.78
CA ASN A 2 -71.36 -7.95 -22.47
C ASN A 2 -70.29 -7.21 -21.69
N ARG A 3 -70.16 -7.58 -20.45
CA ARG A 3 -69.16 -7.10 -19.53
C ARG A 3 -67.86 -7.90 -19.73
N ILE A 4 -66.73 -7.27 -20.01
CA ILE A 4 -65.42 -7.91 -19.90
C ILE A 4 -64.68 -7.13 -18.86
N ALA A 5 -64.45 -7.72 -17.71
CA ALA A 5 -63.60 -7.28 -16.66
C ALA A 5 -62.16 -7.73 -16.98
N ALA A 6 -61.28 -6.80 -17.16
CA ALA A 6 -59.84 -7.08 -17.25
C ALA A 6 -59.21 -6.87 -15.89
N ILE A 7 -58.77 -7.95 -15.28
CA ILE A 7 -57.94 -7.96 -14.08
C ILE A 7 -56.46 -7.86 -14.56
N PHE A 8 -55.77 -6.74 -14.27
CA PHE A 8 -54.33 -6.69 -14.40
C PHE A 8 -53.74 -6.83 -13.01
N ALA A 9 -53.18 -7.98 -12.76
CA ALA A 9 -52.38 -8.30 -11.57
C ALA A 9 -51.02 -7.64 -11.63
N GLY A 10 -50.66 -7.06 -10.52
CA GLY A 10 -49.38 -6.36 -10.35
C GLY A 10 -48.17 -7.26 -10.51
N ALA A 11 -47.22 -6.85 -11.32
CA ALA A 11 -45.88 -7.39 -11.37
C ALA A 11 -45.04 -6.72 -10.28
N LEU A 12 -44.68 -7.53 -9.32
CA LEU A 12 -43.85 -7.19 -8.18
C LEU A 12 -42.40 -6.90 -8.65
N MET A 13 -41.96 -5.67 -8.49
CA MET A 13 -40.55 -5.26 -8.68
C MET A 13 -39.71 -5.80 -7.54
N LEU A 14 -39.04 -6.94 -7.75
CA LEU A 14 -38.01 -7.48 -6.87
C LEU A 14 -36.71 -7.69 -7.68
N ALA A 15 -35.93 -6.63 -7.91
CA ALA A 15 -34.53 -6.77 -8.32
C ALA A 15 -33.73 -5.49 -8.20
N PRO A 16 -33.21 -5.13 -7.01
CA PRO A 16 -31.93 -4.49 -6.97
C PRO A 16 -30.89 -5.13 -6.01
N PHE A 17 -31.27 -6.12 -5.20
CA PHE A 17 -30.36 -6.67 -4.16
C PHE A 17 -29.23 -7.55 -4.68
N SER A 18 -29.36 -8.19 -5.83
CA SER A 18 -28.36 -9.13 -6.36
C SER A 18 -27.12 -8.43 -6.95
N PHE A 19 -27.30 -7.27 -7.58
CA PHE A 19 -26.17 -6.53 -8.20
C PHE A 19 -25.25 -5.88 -7.18
N ALA A 20 -25.78 -5.33 -6.09
CA ALA A 20 -24.97 -4.69 -5.06
C ALA A 20 -24.09 -5.69 -4.28
N ARG A 21 -24.58 -6.89 -4.06
CA ARG A 21 -23.82 -7.95 -3.39
C ARG A 21 -22.69 -8.48 -4.26
N SER A 22 -22.91 -8.65 -5.56
CA SER A 22 -21.88 -9.06 -6.52
C SER A 22 -20.73 -8.06 -6.61
N ALA A 23 -21.01 -6.76 -6.67
CA ALA A 23 -19.99 -5.73 -6.72
C ALA A 23 -19.18 -5.61 -5.41
N ALA A 24 -19.81 -5.82 -4.26
CA ALA A 24 -19.12 -5.82 -2.97
C ALA A 24 -18.17 -7.01 -2.84
N ASP A 25 -18.59 -8.20 -3.27
CA ASP A 25 -17.78 -9.41 -3.24
C ASP A 25 -16.59 -9.31 -4.23
N GLU A 26 -16.78 -8.71 -5.40
CA GLU A 26 -15.74 -8.48 -6.39
C GLU A 26 -14.68 -7.48 -5.87
N ASN A 27 -15.12 -6.37 -5.29
CA ASN A 27 -14.22 -5.39 -4.68
C ASN A 27 -13.42 -5.97 -3.51
N ALA A 28 -14.03 -6.78 -2.64
CA ALA A 28 -13.32 -7.45 -1.55
C ALA A 28 -12.29 -8.45 -2.08
N LYS A 29 -12.59 -9.16 -3.18
CA LYS A 29 -11.64 -10.04 -3.86
C LYS A 29 -10.44 -9.26 -4.40
N ASP A 30 -10.66 -8.08 -4.95
CA ASP A 30 -9.60 -7.20 -5.44
C ASP A 30 -8.66 -6.75 -4.33
N GLU A 31 -9.17 -6.39 -3.14
CA GLU A 31 -8.33 -6.01 -2.01
C GLU A 31 -7.50 -7.20 -1.49
N ASN A 32 -8.08 -8.40 -1.43
CA ASN A 32 -7.36 -9.60 -1.07
C ASN A 32 -6.25 -9.94 -2.07
N ASN A 33 -6.51 -9.81 -3.36
CA ASN A 33 -5.50 -9.99 -4.41
C ASN A 33 -4.35 -8.98 -4.27
N ARG A 34 -4.63 -7.72 -3.92
CA ARG A 34 -3.60 -6.70 -3.69
C ARG A 34 -2.70 -7.04 -2.49
N LEU A 35 -3.28 -7.54 -1.40
CA LEU A 35 -2.50 -8.00 -0.24
C LEU A 35 -1.61 -9.18 -0.60
N GLN A 36 -2.11 -10.16 -1.36
CA GLN A 36 -1.32 -11.29 -1.84
C GLN A 36 -0.18 -10.83 -2.75
N ASN A 37 -0.47 -9.93 -3.71
CA ASN A 37 0.53 -9.38 -4.62
C ASN A 37 1.59 -8.58 -3.85
N ALA A 38 1.22 -7.81 -2.82
CA ALA A 38 2.18 -7.13 -1.96
C ALA A 38 3.12 -8.11 -1.24
N GLY A 39 2.59 -9.25 -0.77
CA GLY A 39 3.38 -10.33 -0.22
C GLY A 39 4.36 -10.94 -1.23
N THR A 40 3.92 -11.13 -2.47
CA THR A 40 4.75 -11.63 -3.56
C THR A 40 5.86 -10.65 -3.93
N VAL A 41 5.53 -9.37 -4.12
CA VAL A 41 6.52 -8.31 -4.41
C VAL A 41 7.57 -8.24 -3.31
N MET A 42 7.15 -8.26 -2.04
CA MET A 42 8.10 -8.20 -0.92
C MET A 42 9.02 -9.42 -0.87
N GLN A 43 8.49 -10.63 -1.17
CA GLN A 43 9.31 -11.82 -1.28
C GLN A 43 10.36 -11.69 -2.37
N GLU A 44 9.92 -11.35 -3.57
CA GLU A 44 10.80 -11.26 -4.73
C GLU A 44 11.90 -10.21 -4.55
N ILE A 45 11.64 -9.13 -3.78
CA ILE A 45 12.65 -8.13 -3.44
C ILE A 45 13.64 -8.71 -2.42
N LEU A 46 13.17 -9.37 -1.35
CA LEU A 46 14.03 -9.97 -0.32
C LEU A 46 14.88 -11.14 -0.85
N ASP A 47 14.47 -11.75 -1.95
CA ASP A 47 15.22 -12.84 -2.61
C ASP A 47 16.33 -12.32 -3.55
N ILE A 48 16.43 -11.00 -3.79
CA ILE A 48 17.49 -10.38 -4.59
C ILE A 48 18.79 -10.30 -3.78
N PRO A 49 19.95 -10.74 -4.29
CA PRO A 49 21.21 -10.70 -3.55
C PRO A 49 21.67 -9.31 -3.08
N ASP A 50 21.31 -8.27 -3.85
CA ASP A 50 21.59 -6.86 -3.58
C ASP A 50 20.28 -6.09 -3.37
N ASP A 51 19.49 -6.54 -2.43
CA ASP A 51 18.21 -5.98 -2.06
C ASP A 51 18.31 -4.72 -1.17
N ILE A 52 17.26 -4.47 -0.43
CA ILE A 52 17.21 -3.41 0.60
C ILE A 52 18.23 -3.76 1.70
N PRO A 53 19.17 -2.84 2.06
CA PRO A 53 20.09 -3.09 3.16
C PRO A 53 19.37 -3.49 4.45
N GLN A 54 19.80 -4.59 5.04
CA GLN A 54 19.16 -5.20 6.22
C GLN A 54 18.99 -4.20 7.38
N ASP A 55 19.99 -3.37 7.63
CA ASP A 55 19.97 -2.39 8.71
C ASP A 55 18.94 -1.27 8.49
N LEU A 56 18.60 -0.94 7.23
CA LEU A 56 17.52 -0.01 6.91
C LEU A 56 16.16 -0.68 7.11
N LEU A 57 16.01 -1.92 6.67
CA LEU A 57 14.79 -2.69 6.87
C LEU A 57 14.52 -2.91 8.37
N ASP A 58 15.57 -3.20 9.15
CA ASP A 58 15.48 -3.31 10.61
C ASP A 58 15.06 -2.01 11.30
N LYS A 59 15.51 -0.87 10.77
CA LYS A 59 15.18 0.46 11.32
C LYS A 59 13.78 0.95 10.90
N ALA A 60 13.19 0.36 9.86
CA ALA A 60 11.89 0.79 9.35
C ALA A 60 10.79 0.65 10.40
N ARG A 61 9.96 1.69 10.51
CA ARG A 61 8.76 1.73 11.35
C ARG A 61 7.56 1.14 10.62
N CYS A 62 7.45 1.48 9.33
CA CYS A 62 6.45 0.93 8.42
C CYS A 62 7.10 0.58 7.09
N VAL A 63 6.47 -0.34 6.36
CA VAL A 63 6.79 -0.68 4.99
C VAL A 63 5.52 -0.52 4.15
N VAL A 64 5.59 0.29 3.10
CA VAL A 64 4.52 0.41 2.11
C VAL A 64 4.92 -0.40 0.89
N VAL A 65 4.03 -1.26 0.42
CA VAL A 65 4.22 -2.05 -0.80
C VAL A 65 3.09 -1.74 -1.77
N LEU A 66 3.44 -1.27 -2.94
CA LEU A 66 2.53 -0.83 -4.00
C LEU A 66 2.81 -1.66 -5.27
N PRO A 67 2.11 -2.80 -5.45
CA PRO A 67 2.28 -3.63 -6.63
C PRO A 67 1.74 -2.94 -7.89
N SER A 68 2.46 -3.07 -8.99
CA SER A 68 2.00 -2.72 -10.35
C SER A 68 1.42 -1.30 -10.46
N VAL A 69 2.11 -0.31 -9.89
CA VAL A 69 1.77 1.11 -10.07
C VAL A 69 1.87 1.43 -11.55
N LEU A 70 0.77 1.87 -12.13
CA LEU A 70 0.70 2.28 -13.53
C LEU A 70 1.24 3.70 -13.68
N LYS A 71 2.20 3.85 -14.59
CA LYS A 71 2.67 5.15 -15.07
C LYS A 71 2.28 5.28 -16.54
N ALA A 72 1.56 6.31 -16.88
CA ALA A 72 1.21 6.62 -18.26
C ALA A 72 1.55 8.07 -18.53
N ALA A 73 2.24 8.35 -19.64
CA ALA A 73 2.64 9.68 -20.03
C ALA A 73 2.50 9.89 -21.53
N PHE A 74 1.95 11.05 -21.90
CA PHE A 74 1.97 11.62 -23.24
C PHE A 74 2.06 13.16 -23.07
N VAL A 75 3.27 13.73 -23.07
CA VAL A 75 3.56 15.13 -22.74
C VAL A 75 3.27 15.48 -21.26
N VAL A 76 2.10 15.12 -20.76
CA VAL A 76 1.72 15.13 -19.33
C VAL A 76 1.44 13.71 -18.94
N GLY A 77 1.99 13.27 -17.82
CA GLY A 77 1.84 11.92 -17.32
C GLY A 77 1.22 11.87 -15.93
N GLY A 78 0.71 10.69 -15.59
CA GLY A 78 0.23 10.39 -14.25
C GLY A 78 0.74 9.02 -13.81
N SER A 79 0.84 8.85 -12.51
CA SER A 79 1.03 7.54 -11.88
C SER A 79 -0.10 7.29 -10.88
N TYR A 80 -0.60 6.07 -10.88
CA TYR A 80 -1.60 5.63 -9.93
C TYR A 80 -1.34 4.18 -9.56
N GLY A 81 -1.37 3.89 -8.28
CA GLY A 81 -1.27 2.54 -7.78
C GLY A 81 -1.90 2.39 -6.41
N ARG A 82 -2.32 1.18 -6.09
CA ARG A 82 -2.91 0.82 -4.81
C ARG A 82 -2.13 -0.34 -4.22
N GLY A 83 -1.97 -0.32 -2.91
CA GLY A 83 -1.25 -1.35 -2.19
C GLY A 83 -1.53 -1.26 -0.71
N THR A 84 -0.54 -1.55 0.10
CA THR A 84 -0.72 -1.65 1.55
C THR A 84 0.46 -1.08 2.31
N MET A 85 0.20 -0.61 3.52
CA MET A 85 1.20 -0.25 4.52
C MET A 85 1.09 -1.19 5.72
N VAL A 86 2.21 -1.76 6.15
CA VAL A 86 2.34 -2.53 7.38
C VAL A 86 3.27 -1.77 8.31
N CYS A 87 2.83 -1.52 9.53
CA CYS A 87 3.66 -0.86 10.54
C CYS A 87 3.98 -1.82 11.68
N ARG A 88 5.07 -1.56 12.38
CA ARG A 88 5.34 -2.20 13.66
C ARG A 88 4.34 -1.71 14.71
N THR A 89 3.90 -2.58 15.57
CA THR A 89 2.97 -2.29 16.66
C THR A 89 3.67 -1.66 17.85
N GLY A 90 2.88 -1.26 18.85
CA GLY A 90 3.38 -0.75 20.12
C GLY A 90 3.89 0.67 20.07
N LYS A 91 4.42 1.12 21.22
CA LYS A 91 4.92 2.48 21.38
C LYS A 91 6.08 2.73 20.41
N ASP A 92 6.05 3.86 19.74
CA ASP A 92 7.08 4.30 18.77
C ASP A 92 7.33 3.32 17.61
N PHE A 93 6.34 2.50 17.26
CA PHE A 93 6.45 1.50 16.17
C PHE A 93 7.69 0.60 16.33
N ARG A 94 7.86 -0.03 17.49
CA ARG A 94 9.04 -0.87 17.79
C ARG A 94 8.72 -2.35 18.01
N GLY A 95 7.45 -2.70 18.10
CA GLY A 95 6.98 -4.07 18.31
C GLY A 95 7.00 -4.93 17.05
N PRO A 96 6.32 -6.08 17.07
CA PRO A 96 6.14 -6.92 15.89
C PRO A 96 5.34 -6.20 14.79
N TRP A 97 5.39 -6.72 13.57
CA TRP A 97 4.62 -6.21 12.46
C TRP A 97 3.12 -6.46 12.66
N GLY A 98 2.31 -5.42 12.48
CA GLY A 98 0.86 -5.43 12.68
C GLY A 98 0.06 -5.76 11.44
N ALA A 99 -1.24 -5.44 11.48
CA ALA A 99 -2.16 -5.63 10.37
C ALA A 99 -1.88 -4.68 9.21
N PRO A 100 -2.02 -5.12 7.95
CA PRO A 100 -1.84 -4.29 6.75
C PRO A 100 -3.03 -3.35 6.54
N ALA A 101 -2.79 -2.06 6.39
CA ALA A 101 -3.79 -1.07 5.99
C ALA A 101 -3.64 -0.72 4.51
N MET A 102 -4.74 -0.49 3.81
CA MET A 102 -4.73 -0.18 2.38
C MET A 102 -4.39 1.28 2.12
N TYR A 103 -3.54 1.50 1.12
CA TYR A 103 -3.03 2.81 0.69
C TYR A 103 -3.06 2.96 -0.83
N ALA A 104 -3.09 4.21 -1.29
CA ALA A 104 -2.97 4.56 -2.69
C ALA A 104 -1.86 5.60 -2.90
N LEU A 105 -1.13 5.45 -4.01
CA LEU A 105 -0.13 6.40 -4.51
C LEU A 105 -0.69 7.07 -5.76
N GLU A 106 -0.63 8.39 -5.78
CA GLU A 106 -1.05 9.23 -6.89
C GLU A 106 0.10 10.18 -7.24
N GLY A 107 0.44 10.31 -8.50
CA GLY A 107 1.50 11.22 -8.92
C GLY A 107 1.20 11.85 -10.27
N GLY A 108 1.64 13.10 -10.45
CA GLY A 108 1.67 13.77 -11.72
C GLY A 108 3.11 13.90 -12.21
N SER A 109 3.34 13.73 -13.49
CA SER A 109 4.63 14.00 -14.13
C SER A 109 4.45 14.78 -15.40
N VAL A 110 5.38 15.68 -15.68
CA VAL A 110 5.48 16.39 -16.96
C VAL A 110 6.77 15.93 -17.62
N GLY A 111 6.68 15.41 -18.83
CA GLY A 111 7.87 14.95 -19.56
C GLY A 111 7.54 14.42 -20.94
N LEU A 112 8.54 14.43 -21.84
CA LEU A 112 8.43 13.94 -23.22
C LEU A 112 8.52 12.42 -23.31
N GLN A 113 7.91 11.69 -22.36
CA GLN A 113 7.85 10.24 -22.42
C GLN A 113 6.48 9.79 -22.94
N ILE A 114 6.50 8.87 -23.90
CA ILE A 114 5.30 8.24 -24.44
C ILE A 114 5.38 6.78 -24.02
N GLY A 115 4.40 6.33 -23.23
CA GLY A 115 4.33 4.92 -22.82
C GLY A 115 3.47 4.68 -21.59
N ALA A 116 3.19 3.41 -21.37
CA ALA A 116 2.60 2.91 -20.13
C ALA A 116 3.52 1.84 -19.54
N GLU A 117 3.82 1.94 -18.26
CA GLU A 117 4.66 1.00 -17.54
C GLU A 117 4.01 0.65 -16.20
N ALA A 118 4.11 -0.62 -15.81
CA ALA A 118 3.75 -1.08 -14.48
C ALA A 118 5.03 -1.30 -13.66
N THR A 119 5.11 -0.67 -12.50
CA THR A 119 6.28 -0.71 -11.62
C THR A 119 5.84 -1.01 -10.20
N ASP A 120 6.51 -1.94 -9.54
CA ASP A 120 6.32 -2.16 -8.10
C ASP A 120 7.14 -1.15 -7.31
N PHE A 121 6.55 -0.60 -6.25
CA PHE A 121 7.27 0.27 -5.31
C PHE A 121 7.26 -0.30 -3.89
N VAL A 122 8.38 -0.12 -3.22
CA VAL A 122 8.51 -0.33 -1.77
C VAL A 122 9.03 0.96 -1.15
N ILE A 123 8.35 1.41 -0.09
CA ILE A 123 8.74 2.60 0.66
C ILE A 123 8.96 2.19 2.12
N LEU A 124 10.17 2.42 2.62
CA LEU A 124 10.48 2.27 4.05
C LEU A 124 10.20 3.59 4.75
N VAL A 125 9.41 3.56 5.79
CA VAL A 125 9.17 4.71 6.68
C VAL A 125 10.13 4.60 7.86
N MET A 126 11.09 5.51 7.95
CA MET A 126 12.27 5.35 8.78
C MET A 126 12.09 5.88 10.21
N ASN A 127 11.14 6.77 10.45
CA ASN A 127 10.94 7.40 11.75
C ASN A 127 9.45 7.55 12.12
N ASN A 128 9.17 7.87 13.38
CA ASN A 128 7.82 8.01 13.89
C ASN A 128 7.06 9.14 13.20
N ARG A 129 7.72 10.27 12.91
CA ARG A 129 7.08 11.41 12.26
C ARG A 129 6.54 11.03 10.88
N GLY A 130 7.33 10.33 10.07
CA GLY A 130 6.89 9.80 8.77
C GLY A 130 5.73 8.81 8.93
N ALA A 131 5.77 7.93 9.93
CA ALA A 131 4.68 6.99 10.20
C ALA A 131 3.38 7.73 10.61
N GLU A 132 3.46 8.63 11.57
CA GLU A 132 2.30 9.38 12.07
C GLU A 132 1.67 10.26 10.98
N SER A 133 2.47 10.90 10.12
CA SER A 133 1.95 11.72 9.02
C SER A 133 1.08 10.92 8.05
N LEU A 134 1.43 9.66 7.82
CA LEU A 134 0.69 8.77 6.93
C LEU A 134 -0.62 8.24 7.53
N LEU A 135 -0.77 8.21 8.86
CA LEU A 135 -1.96 7.63 9.49
C LEU A 135 -3.23 8.46 9.28
N HIS A 136 -3.10 9.79 9.24
CA HIS A 136 -4.24 10.68 9.37
C HIS A 136 -4.60 11.43 8.09
N SER A 137 -3.67 11.56 7.13
CA SER A 137 -3.90 12.39 5.96
C SER A 137 -3.15 11.89 4.71
N LYS A 138 -3.46 12.49 3.59
CA LYS A 138 -2.63 12.40 2.38
C LYS A 138 -1.33 13.16 2.61
N VAL A 139 -0.22 12.55 2.22
CA VAL A 139 1.12 13.09 2.37
C VAL A 139 1.74 13.30 0.98
N LYS A 140 2.14 14.52 0.67
CA LYS A 140 2.91 14.84 -0.53
C LYS A 140 4.37 14.53 -0.26
N LEU A 141 4.90 13.55 -0.95
CA LEU A 141 6.28 13.11 -0.84
C LEU A 141 7.23 14.17 -1.41
N GLY A 142 8.26 14.51 -0.65
CA GLY A 142 9.17 15.62 -0.96
C GLY A 142 8.68 17.00 -0.53
N GLY A 143 7.41 17.13 -0.11
CA GLY A 143 6.81 18.35 0.41
C GLY A 143 6.45 18.23 1.89
N ASP A 144 5.45 17.40 2.20
CA ASP A 144 4.98 17.21 3.58
C ASP A 144 5.87 16.25 4.38
N ALA A 145 6.48 15.27 3.69
CA ALA A 145 7.46 14.35 4.26
C ALA A 145 8.65 14.19 3.32
N SER A 146 9.85 14.15 3.89
CA SER A 146 11.07 13.95 3.11
C SER A 146 11.15 12.53 2.58
N VAL A 147 11.41 12.38 1.29
CA VAL A 147 11.61 11.10 0.62
C VAL A 147 12.91 11.12 -0.15
N ALA A 148 13.67 10.03 -0.05
CA ALA A 148 14.89 9.86 -0.83
C ALA A 148 14.88 8.51 -1.57
N ALA A 149 15.63 8.43 -2.67
CA ALA A 149 15.93 7.14 -3.30
C ALA A 149 16.73 6.27 -2.33
N GLY A 150 16.26 5.05 -2.06
CA GLY A 150 16.94 4.15 -1.13
C GLY A 150 18.29 3.66 -1.67
N PRO A 151 19.30 3.46 -0.84
CA PRO A 151 20.56 2.86 -1.26
C PRO A 151 20.37 1.37 -1.55
N LYS A 152 21.18 0.81 -2.45
CA LYS A 152 21.11 -0.58 -2.89
C LYS A 152 22.37 -1.35 -2.48
N GLY A 153 22.18 -2.62 -2.06
CA GLY A 153 23.27 -3.55 -1.82
C GLY A 153 23.89 -3.48 -0.42
N ARG A 154 24.62 -4.53 -0.05
CA ARG A 154 25.18 -4.73 1.30
C ARG A 154 26.26 -3.72 1.70
N THR A 155 26.87 -3.07 0.72
CA THR A 155 27.94 -2.07 0.93
C THR A 155 27.43 -0.64 0.88
N ALA A 156 26.14 -0.44 0.67
CA ALA A 156 25.54 0.85 0.90
C ALA A 156 25.53 1.12 2.40
N SER A 157 26.74 1.35 2.94
CA SER A 157 26.89 1.79 4.32
C SER A 157 25.98 3.01 4.51
N ALA A 158 25.27 3.02 5.61
CA ALA A 158 24.39 4.10 6.03
C ALA A 158 25.14 5.44 6.26
N ASP A 159 26.31 5.58 5.67
CA ASP A 159 27.22 6.71 5.83
C ASP A 159 26.81 7.98 5.10
N THR A 160 25.72 7.91 4.32
CA THR A 160 25.23 9.14 3.73
C THR A 160 24.20 9.75 4.66
N ASP A 161 24.56 10.80 5.35
CA ASP A 161 23.67 11.62 6.21
C ASP A 161 22.29 11.90 5.59
N ALA A 162 22.20 11.93 4.27
CA ALA A 162 20.95 12.11 3.53
C ALA A 162 19.94 10.96 3.77
N TYR A 163 20.40 9.70 3.78
CA TYR A 163 19.51 8.56 4.01
C TYR A 163 19.06 8.47 5.47
N MET A 164 19.93 8.86 6.40
CA MET A 164 19.60 8.87 7.82
C MET A 164 18.63 9.99 8.21
N ARG A 165 18.55 11.05 7.40
CA ARG A 165 17.64 12.19 7.62
C ARG A 165 16.33 12.07 6.89
N ALA A 166 16.23 11.23 5.87
CA ALA A 166 15.00 11.01 5.13
C ALA A 166 13.95 10.34 6.03
N GLU A 167 12.74 10.82 5.99
CA GLU A 167 11.60 10.19 6.67
C GLU A 167 11.17 8.91 5.95
N MET A 168 11.40 8.86 4.64
CA MET A 168 11.05 7.73 3.79
C MET A 168 12.17 7.43 2.79
N LEU A 169 12.40 6.14 2.55
CA LEU A 169 13.30 5.64 1.50
C LEU A 169 12.48 4.84 0.50
N SER A 170 12.60 5.14 -0.77
CA SER A 170 11.79 4.51 -1.81
C SER A 170 12.62 3.72 -2.81
N TYR A 171 12.05 2.60 -3.21
CA TYR A 171 12.61 1.63 -4.14
C TYR A 171 11.59 1.29 -5.21
N SER A 172 12.06 0.94 -6.40
CA SER A 172 11.23 0.40 -7.46
C SER A 172 11.78 -0.91 -7.98
N ARG A 173 10.86 -1.74 -8.48
CA ARG A 173 11.18 -2.92 -9.25
C ARG A 173 10.38 -2.90 -10.56
N ALA A 174 11.07 -2.84 -11.67
CA ALA A 174 10.49 -2.87 -13.00
C ALA A 174 11.27 -3.84 -13.87
N ARG A 175 10.59 -4.77 -14.55
CA ARG A 175 11.20 -5.76 -15.49
C ARG A 175 12.41 -6.50 -14.91
N GLY A 176 12.36 -6.85 -13.61
CA GLY A 176 13.45 -7.55 -12.92
C GLY A 176 14.62 -6.67 -12.47
N VAL A 177 14.57 -5.36 -12.74
CA VAL A 177 15.56 -4.40 -12.24
C VAL A 177 15.05 -3.79 -10.94
N PHE A 178 15.85 -3.88 -9.88
CA PHE A 178 15.58 -3.26 -8.58
C PHE A 178 16.52 -2.05 -8.39
N ALA A 179 15.98 -0.91 -7.97
CA ALA A 179 16.74 0.32 -7.73
C ALA A 179 16.04 1.25 -6.73
N GLY A 180 16.81 2.05 -6.02
CA GLY A 180 16.28 3.23 -5.32
C GLY A 180 15.78 4.28 -6.32
N VAL A 181 14.64 4.88 -6.05
CA VAL A 181 14.01 5.89 -6.90
C VAL A 181 13.45 7.04 -6.09
N SER A 182 13.39 8.23 -6.64
CA SER A 182 12.67 9.33 -6.03
C SER A 182 11.18 9.26 -6.39
N LEU A 183 10.33 9.42 -5.37
CA LEU A 183 8.88 9.56 -5.51
C LEU A 183 8.40 10.99 -5.20
N GLU A 184 9.31 11.96 -5.24
CA GLU A 184 8.97 13.37 -5.02
C GLU A 184 7.85 13.85 -5.94
N GLY A 185 6.94 14.63 -5.39
CA GLY A 185 5.76 15.12 -6.10
C GLY A 185 4.57 14.16 -6.12
N SER A 186 4.78 12.89 -5.77
CA SER A 186 3.69 11.93 -5.59
C SER A 186 2.98 12.15 -4.25
N THR A 187 1.74 11.72 -4.16
CA THR A 187 0.93 11.76 -2.94
C THR A 187 0.61 10.33 -2.50
N LEU A 188 0.95 10.00 -1.28
CA LEU A 188 0.57 8.75 -0.62
C LEU A 188 -0.59 9.02 0.35
N ARG A 189 -1.66 8.25 0.26
CA ARG A 189 -2.84 8.44 1.10
C ARG A 189 -3.47 7.13 1.56
N PRO A 190 -4.15 7.12 2.73
CA PRO A 190 -5.02 6.03 3.12
C PRO A 190 -6.11 5.76 2.07
N ASP A 191 -6.38 4.48 1.81
CA ASP A 191 -7.52 4.02 1.01
C ASP A 191 -8.59 3.44 1.95
N ASN A 192 -9.27 4.36 2.66
CA ASN A 192 -10.22 3.93 3.70
C ASN A 192 -11.42 3.18 3.14
N ASP A 193 -11.81 3.41 1.89
CA ASP A 193 -12.87 2.60 1.25
C ASP A 193 -12.45 1.13 1.14
N ALA A 194 -11.20 0.87 0.79
CA ALA A 194 -10.64 -0.48 0.79
C ALA A 194 -10.48 -1.05 2.21
N ASN A 195 -10.07 -0.22 3.17
CA ASN A 195 -9.99 -0.62 4.58
C ASN A 195 -11.35 -1.01 5.14
N HIS A 196 -12.40 -0.24 4.84
CA HIS A 196 -13.78 -0.58 5.25
C HIS A 196 -14.25 -1.90 4.65
N ARG A 197 -13.88 -2.21 3.40
CA ARG A 197 -14.24 -3.49 2.76
C ARG A 197 -13.56 -4.69 3.39
N LEU A 198 -12.31 -4.53 3.84
CA LEU A 198 -11.54 -5.62 4.44
C LEU A 198 -11.83 -5.84 5.93
N TYR A 199 -12.03 -4.78 6.68
CA TYR A 199 -12.04 -4.79 8.14
C TYR A 199 -13.36 -4.31 8.77
N GLY A 200 -14.31 -3.83 7.95
CA GLY A 200 -15.57 -3.30 8.41
C GLY A 200 -15.66 -1.77 8.36
N PRO A 201 -16.87 -1.20 8.49
CA PRO A 201 -17.20 0.18 8.14
C PRO A 201 -16.44 1.25 8.96
N ASP A 202 -15.98 0.90 10.15
CA ASP A 202 -15.29 1.84 11.04
C ASP A 202 -13.75 1.77 10.90
N ALA A 203 -13.24 0.89 10.05
CA ALA A 203 -11.81 0.61 9.96
C ALA A 203 -11.07 1.64 9.09
N THR A 204 -10.48 2.65 9.71
CA THR A 204 -9.53 3.56 9.04
C THR A 204 -8.11 3.01 9.11
N ALA A 205 -7.22 3.49 8.22
CA ALA A 205 -5.81 3.11 8.26
C ALA A 205 -5.17 3.36 9.64
N ALA A 206 -5.49 4.49 10.26
CA ALA A 206 -5.01 4.82 11.61
C ALA A 206 -5.43 3.76 12.63
N LEU A 207 -6.72 3.39 12.66
CA LEU A 207 -7.24 2.41 13.60
C LEU A 207 -6.66 1.01 13.35
N ILE A 208 -6.54 0.57 12.09
CA ILE A 208 -5.97 -0.73 11.74
C ILE A 208 -4.54 -0.85 12.25
N ILE A 209 -3.75 0.21 12.16
CA ILE A 209 -2.34 0.21 12.53
C ILE A 209 -2.13 0.37 14.04
N THR A 210 -2.98 1.14 14.72
CA THR A 210 -2.77 1.46 16.13
C THR A 210 -3.54 0.59 17.11
N GLU A 211 -4.66 0.00 16.68
CA GLU A 211 -5.54 -0.77 17.55
C GLU A 211 -5.28 -2.28 17.45
N PRO A 212 -5.01 -2.96 18.56
CA PRO A 212 -4.66 -4.39 18.56
C PRO A 212 -5.82 -5.31 18.16
N LYS A 213 -7.05 -4.79 18.09
CA LYS A 213 -8.22 -5.57 17.69
C LYS A 213 -8.23 -5.94 16.21
N TYR A 214 -7.46 -5.23 15.36
CA TYR A 214 -7.38 -5.52 13.95
C TYR A 214 -6.28 -6.54 13.68
N GLU A 215 -6.69 -7.70 13.20
CA GLU A 215 -5.80 -8.79 12.80
C GLU A 215 -5.60 -8.79 11.28
N SER A 216 -4.44 -9.28 10.86
CA SER A 216 -4.15 -9.43 9.42
C SER A 216 -5.13 -10.41 8.78
N PRO A 217 -5.84 -10.02 7.70
CA PRO A 217 -6.65 -10.96 6.93
C PRO A 217 -5.76 -12.07 6.36
N GLU A 218 -6.35 -13.20 6.01
CA GLU A 218 -5.60 -14.36 5.50
C GLU A 218 -4.70 -14.01 4.31
N SER A 219 -5.21 -13.17 3.39
CA SER A 219 -4.49 -12.68 2.22
C SER A 219 -3.26 -11.81 2.56
N GLY A 220 -3.24 -11.17 3.72
CA GLY A 220 -2.14 -10.33 4.20
C GLY A 220 -1.11 -11.05 5.05
N ARG A 221 -1.45 -12.25 5.58
CA ARG A 221 -0.56 -12.99 6.50
C ARG A 221 0.81 -13.31 5.91
N ALA A 222 0.87 -13.61 4.62
CA ALA A 222 2.13 -13.90 3.94
C ALA A 222 3.08 -12.69 3.98
N LEU A 223 2.58 -11.47 3.72
CA LEU A 223 3.36 -10.24 3.80
C LEU A 223 3.89 -10.00 5.23
N VAL A 224 3.00 -10.05 6.22
CA VAL A 224 3.36 -9.83 7.63
C VAL A 224 4.39 -10.86 8.10
N HIS A 225 4.18 -12.14 7.78
CA HIS A 225 5.14 -13.20 8.13
C HIS A 225 6.52 -12.99 7.50
N ARG A 226 6.58 -12.55 6.24
CA ARG A 226 7.86 -12.25 5.57
C ARG A 226 8.59 -11.10 6.23
N LEU A 227 7.89 -10.02 6.53
CA LEU A 227 8.45 -8.88 7.26
C LEU A 227 8.93 -9.31 8.65
N GLN A 228 8.15 -10.12 9.36
CA GLN A 228 8.53 -10.62 10.69
C GLN A 228 9.75 -11.54 10.64
N LYS A 229 9.88 -12.36 9.59
CA LYS A 229 11.04 -13.24 9.39
C LYS A 229 12.30 -12.46 9.02
N ALA A 230 12.16 -11.48 8.12
CA ALA A 230 13.27 -10.64 7.65
C ALA A 230 13.76 -9.70 8.76
N THR A 231 12.84 -9.17 9.57
CA THR A 231 13.15 -8.18 10.61
C THR A 231 12.38 -8.48 11.89
N PRO A 232 12.83 -9.44 12.68
CA PRO A 232 12.19 -9.81 13.94
C PRO A 232 12.19 -8.62 14.93
N GLU A 233 11.34 -8.73 15.94
CA GLU A 233 11.25 -7.73 17.01
C GLU A 233 12.62 -7.49 17.65
N ARG A 234 12.97 -6.23 17.84
CA ARG A 234 14.18 -5.87 18.58
C ARG A 234 13.97 -6.19 20.07
N LYS A 235 14.69 -7.16 20.55
CA LYS A 235 14.85 -7.31 22.00
C LYS A 235 15.57 -6.06 22.51
N MET A 236 14.88 -5.31 23.38
CA MET A 236 15.46 -4.20 24.14
C MET A 236 16.51 -4.74 25.11
#